data_8aa16c920227dd84c7f3177f528ac7b9
#
_entry.id   8aa16c920227dd84c7f3177f528ac7b9
#
_cell.length_a   1.000
_cell.length_b   1.000
_cell.length_c   1.000
_cell.angle_alpha   90.00
_cell.angle_beta   90.00
_cell.angle_gamma   90.00
#
_symmetry.space_group_name_H-M   'P 1'
#
loop_
_entity.id
_entity.type
_entity.pdbx_description
1 polymer ?
#
loop_
_entity_poly.entity_id
_entity_poly.type
_entity_poly.pdbx_seq_one_letter_code
_entity_poly.pdbx_strand_id
1 'polypeptide(L)'
;ILIICSYNPAAHQTSVTISDYMDEYSKLGGQRDIVIENMNCKSFSEAPLWSAMMTQILAKYQGEKHPAQIILLGQEAWAAYLSQRDEMQVKVPVMCSLASSNVVILPKDTVENLDCWMPESVDIFEDHLDIPELESGFINQYDIEGNISMIQAFYPKTKHIAFISDNTYGGVTMQALVRKEMKKFP
;
A
#
# COMPACT_ATOMS: atom_id res chain seq x y z
N ILE A 1 -12.89 13.95 -7.41
CA ILE A 1 -12.23 12.94 -6.59
C ILE A 1 -11.54 11.97 -7.54
N LEU A 2 -10.28 11.63 -7.26
CA LEU A 2 -9.53 10.65 -8.04
C LEU A 2 -9.34 9.37 -7.20
N ILE A 3 -9.86 8.25 -7.67
CA ILE A 3 -9.66 6.93 -7.06
C ILE A 3 -8.60 6.20 -7.89
N ILE A 4 -7.53 5.75 -7.27
CA ILE A 4 -6.46 4.97 -7.93
C ILE A 4 -6.46 3.57 -7.33
N CYS A 5 -6.73 2.57 -8.16
CA CYS A 5 -6.83 1.17 -7.75
C CYS A 5 -5.56 0.39 -8.10
N SER A 6 -5.09 -0.44 -7.17
CA SER A 6 -4.02 -1.42 -7.46
C SER A 6 -4.47 -2.42 -8.53
N TYR A 7 -5.71 -2.88 -8.43
CA TYR A 7 -6.26 -3.94 -9.26
C TYR A 7 -7.45 -3.47 -10.10
N ASN A 8 -7.86 -4.33 -11.02
CA ASN A 8 -9.01 -4.06 -11.88
C ASN A 8 -10.23 -3.64 -11.05
N PRO A 9 -10.82 -2.45 -11.30
CA PRO A 9 -12.03 -1.99 -10.61
C PRO A 9 -13.22 -2.95 -10.71
N ALA A 10 -13.26 -3.82 -11.72
CA ALA A 10 -14.29 -4.85 -11.88
C ALA A 10 -14.02 -6.12 -11.03
N ALA A 11 -12.85 -6.25 -10.38
CA ALA A 11 -12.62 -7.33 -9.43
C ALA A 11 -13.55 -7.20 -8.23
N HIS A 12 -14.12 -8.31 -7.76
CA HIS A 12 -15.22 -8.31 -6.80
C HIS A 12 -14.99 -7.41 -5.58
N GLN A 13 -13.88 -7.56 -4.88
CA GLN A 13 -13.60 -6.78 -3.68
C GLN A 13 -13.43 -5.28 -3.99
N THR A 14 -12.71 -4.93 -5.04
CA THR A 14 -12.49 -3.54 -5.47
C THR A 14 -13.82 -2.91 -5.91
N SER A 15 -14.61 -3.64 -6.69
CA SER A 15 -15.93 -3.21 -7.17
C SER A 15 -16.89 -2.91 -6.01
N VAL A 16 -16.97 -3.80 -5.01
CA VAL A 16 -17.80 -3.59 -3.82
C VAL A 16 -17.35 -2.34 -3.07
N THR A 17 -16.06 -2.20 -2.79
CA THR A 17 -15.53 -1.03 -2.07
C THR A 17 -15.82 0.28 -2.80
N ILE A 18 -15.67 0.32 -4.13
CA ILE A 18 -15.98 1.50 -4.93
C ILE A 18 -17.48 1.79 -4.91
N SER A 19 -18.33 0.77 -5.09
CA SER A 19 -19.78 0.91 -5.07
C SER A 19 -20.28 1.46 -3.74
N ASP A 20 -19.83 0.88 -2.63
CA ASP A 20 -20.20 1.32 -1.29
C ASP A 20 -19.76 2.77 -1.04
N TYR A 21 -18.55 3.13 -1.48
CA TYR A 21 -18.08 4.51 -1.38
C TYR A 21 -18.98 5.46 -2.19
N MET A 22 -19.30 5.12 -3.44
CA MET A 22 -20.14 5.96 -4.31
C MET A 22 -21.55 6.13 -3.76
N ASP A 23 -22.12 5.06 -3.21
CA ASP A 23 -23.44 5.06 -2.59
C ASP A 23 -23.48 5.97 -1.36
N GLU A 24 -22.51 5.84 -0.46
CA GLU A 24 -22.43 6.70 0.73
C GLU A 24 -22.10 8.15 0.37
N TYR A 25 -21.20 8.38 -0.58
CA TYR A 25 -20.89 9.71 -1.08
C TYR A 25 -22.14 10.40 -1.65
N SER A 26 -22.95 9.68 -2.41
CA SER A 26 -24.23 10.19 -2.97
C SER A 26 -25.26 10.48 -1.87
N LYS A 27 -25.44 9.58 -0.89
CA LYS A 27 -26.33 9.77 0.26
C LYS A 27 -25.98 11.00 1.09
N LEU A 28 -24.68 11.28 1.21
CA LEU A 28 -24.18 12.47 1.92
C LEU A 28 -24.24 13.76 1.08
N GLY A 29 -24.81 13.71 -0.12
CA GLY A 29 -24.97 14.87 -1.01
C GLY A 29 -23.69 15.25 -1.75
N GLY A 30 -22.78 14.31 -1.96
CA GLY A 30 -21.56 14.52 -2.73
C GLY A 30 -21.86 14.96 -4.15
N GLN A 31 -21.23 16.06 -4.59
CA GLN A 31 -21.48 16.68 -5.89
C GLN A 31 -20.28 16.68 -6.84
N ARG A 32 -19.14 16.15 -6.40
CA ARG A 32 -17.92 16.16 -7.22
C ARG A 32 -17.87 14.93 -8.11
N ASP A 33 -17.37 15.11 -9.32
CA ASP A 33 -17.08 14.00 -10.22
C ASP A 33 -16.04 13.04 -9.59
N ILE A 34 -16.25 11.76 -9.82
CA ILE A 34 -15.36 10.69 -9.39
C ILE A 34 -14.73 10.08 -10.63
N VAL A 35 -13.41 10.07 -10.69
CA VAL A 35 -12.62 9.43 -11.74
C VAL A 35 -11.88 8.25 -11.14
N ILE A 36 -11.90 7.11 -11.83
CA ILE A 36 -11.26 5.88 -11.39
C ILE A 36 -10.13 5.54 -12.37
N GLU A 37 -8.92 5.45 -11.86
CA GLU A 37 -7.73 4.97 -12.58
C GLU A 37 -7.31 3.61 -12.05
N ASN A 38 -6.83 2.75 -12.94
CA ASN A 38 -6.41 1.40 -12.61
C ASN A 38 -4.94 1.21 -12.92
N MET A 39 -4.15 0.85 -11.90
CA MET A 39 -2.75 0.51 -12.08
C MET A 39 -2.55 -0.90 -12.65
N ASN A 40 -3.57 -1.78 -12.54
CA ASN A 40 -3.52 -3.15 -13.04
C ASN A 40 -2.28 -3.93 -12.58
N CYS A 41 -1.91 -3.76 -11.31
CA CYS A 41 -0.79 -4.47 -10.69
C CYS A 41 -1.05 -5.97 -10.72
N LYS A 42 -0.08 -6.77 -11.14
CA LYS A 42 -0.24 -8.23 -11.26
C LYS A 42 0.82 -8.97 -10.47
N SER A 43 2.07 -8.80 -10.82
CA SER A 43 3.19 -9.52 -10.25
C SER A 43 4.17 -8.55 -9.62
N PHE A 44 4.79 -8.95 -8.52
CA PHE A 44 5.83 -8.15 -7.86
C PHE A 44 7.03 -7.85 -8.77
N SER A 45 7.30 -8.69 -9.76
CA SER A 45 8.32 -8.41 -10.78
C SER A 45 8.07 -7.13 -11.59
N GLU A 46 6.82 -6.61 -11.57
CA GLU A 46 6.43 -5.35 -12.21
C GLU A 46 6.54 -4.13 -11.26
N ALA A 47 6.97 -4.32 -10.01
CA ALA A 47 7.00 -3.26 -9.00
C ALA A 47 7.72 -1.97 -9.45
N PRO A 48 8.85 -2.02 -10.18
CA PRO A 48 9.47 -0.81 -10.73
C PRO A 48 8.57 -0.03 -11.69
N LEU A 49 7.67 -0.71 -12.40
CA LEU A 49 6.72 -0.09 -13.32
C LEU A 49 5.58 0.61 -12.58
N TRP A 50 5.24 0.19 -11.38
CA TRP A 50 4.13 0.79 -10.60
C TRP A 50 4.44 2.23 -10.22
N SER A 51 5.68 2.52 -9.86
CA SER A 51 6.14 3.89 -9.59
C SER A 51 5.98 4.79 -10.83
N ALA A 52 6.44 4.34 -11.99
CA ALA A 52 6.29 5.07 -13.25
C ALA A 52 4.80 5.25 -13.62
N MET A 53 3.99 4.24 -13.39
CA MET A 53 2.55 4.27 -13.67
C MET A 53 1.85 5.28 -12.74
N MET A 54 2.16 5.31 -11.46
CA MET A 54 1.64 6.31 -10.52
C MET A 54 1.99 7.72 -10.98
N THR A 55 3.24 7.97 -11.37
CA THR A 55 3.67 9.26 -11.91
C THR A 55 2.86 9.65 -13.15
N GLN A 56 2.65 8.72 -14.08
CA GLN A 56 1.86 8.98 -15.29
C GLN A 56 0.39 9.29 -14.99
N ILE A 57 -0.21 8.56 -14.04
CA ILE A 57 -1.59 8.84 -13.60
C ILE A 57 -1.67 10.25 -13.01
N LEU A 58 -0.82 10.57 -12.04
CA LEU A 58 -0.85 11.88 -11.37
C LEU A 58 -0.54 13.04 -12.33
N ALA A 59 0.30 12.83 -13.36
CA ALA A 59 0.59 13.83 -14.37
C ALA A 59 -0.64 14.23 -15.22
N LYS A 60 -1.63 13.33 -15.39
CA LYS A 60 -2.89 13.64 -16.10
C LYS A 60 -3.76 14.67 -15.35
N TYR A 61 -3.58 14.77 -14.05
CA TYR A 61 -4.43 15.53 -13.13
C TYR A 61 -3.72 16.74 -12.53
N GLN A 62 -2.91 17.43 -13.32
CA GLN A 62 -2.24 18.67 -12.93
C GLN A 62 -3.01 19.91 -13.45
N GLY A 63 -2.70 21.06 -12.86
CA GLY A 63 -3.29 22.34 -13.26
C GLY A 63 -4.80 22.40 -12.99
N GLU A 64 -5.60 22.75 -13.98
CA GLU A 64 -7.07 22.90 -13.87
C GLU A 64 -7.81 21.58 -13.60
N LYS A 65 -7.17 20.45 -13.92
CA LYS A 65 -7.72 19.10 -13.69
C LYS A 65 -7.37 18.53 -12.31
N HIS A 66 -6.83 19.36 -11.45
CA HIS A 66 -6.37 18.95 -10.13
C HIS A 66 -7.51 18.31 -9.31
N PRO A 67 -7.34 17.09 -8.77
CA PRO A 67 -8.35 16.48 -7.94
C PRO A 67 -8.42 17.20 -6.59
N ALA A 68 -9.60 17.27 -6.00
CA ALA A 68 -9.75 17.79 -4.64
C ALA A 68 -9.34 16.79 -3.58
N GLN A 69 -9.26 15.51 -3.94
CA GLN A 69 -8.87 14.41 -3.06
C GLN A 69 -8.42 13.21 -3.90
N ILE A 70 -7.45 12.47 -3.39
CA ILE A 70 -7.02 11.19 -3.94
C ILE A 70 -7.42 10.07 -2.97
N ILE A 71 -7.97 8.98 -3.49
CA ILE A 71 -8.27 7.76 -2.73
C ILE A 71 -7.44 6.63 -3.35
N LEU A 72 -6.59 6.01 -2.54
CA LEU A 72 -5.74 4.89 -2.93
C LEU A 72 -6.38 3.59 -2.45
N LEU A 73 -6.70 2.69 -3.38
CA LEU A 73 -7.29 1.40 -3.09
C LEU A 73 -6.29 0.28 -3.39
N GLY A 74 -5.80 -0.35 -2.33
CA GLY A 74 -4.87 -1.46 -2.39
C GLY A 74 -3.44 -1.06 -2.05
N GLN A 75 -2.72 -2.06 -1.62
CA GLN A 75 -1.38 -1.90 -1.05
C GLN A 75 -0.34 -1.45 -2.07
N GLU A 76 -0.45 -1.88 -3.33
CA GLU A 76 0.47 -1.51 -4.41
C GLU A 76 0.30 -0.04 -4.82
N ALA A 77 -0.95 0.44 -4.90
CA ALA A 77 -1.22 1.86 -5.17
C ALA A 77 -0.68 2.74 -4.03
N TRP A 78 -0.87 2.30 -2.79
CA TRP A 78 -0.33 2.97 -1.62
C TRP A 78 1.21 3.01 -1.64
N ALA A 79 1.86 1.86 -1.88
CA ALA A 79 3.31 1.79 -1.97
C ALA A 79 3.89 2.63 -3.11
N ALA A 80 3.27 2.59 -4.29
CA ALA A 80 3.69 3.40 -5.43
C ALA A 80 3.56 4.90 -5.13
N TYR A 81 2.49 5.31 -4.46
CA TYR A 81 2.31 6.69 -4.01
C TYR A 81 3.42 7.11 -3.05
N LEU A 82 3.67 6.33 -1.99
CA LEU A 82 4.72 6.62 -1.00
C LEU A 82 6.11 6.69 -1.61
N SER A 83 6.39 5.83 -2.58
CA SER A 83 7.70 5.76 -3.25
C SER A 83 7.99 6.98 -4.14
N GLN A 84 6.97 7.78 -4.47
CA GLN A 84 7.05 8.96 -5.35
C GLN A 84 6.78 10.28 -4.64
N ARG A 85 6.36 10.25 -3.37
CA ARG A 85 5.84 11.42 -2.66
C ARG A 85 6.77 12.62 -2.65
N ASP A 86 8.09 12.38 -2.57
CA ASP A 86 9.09 13.45 -2.53
C ASP A 86 9.24 14.17 -3.87
N GLU A 87 8.80 13.54 -4.95
CA GLU A 87 8.86 14.05 -6.32
C GLU A 87 7.54 14.69 -6.77
N MET A 88 6.48 14.53 -5.96
CA MET A 88 5.15 14.99 -6.35
C MET A 88 4.97 16.49 -6.12
N GLN A 89 4.50 17.17 -7.17
CA GLN A 89 4.13 18.58 -7.13
C GLN A 89 2.71 18.83 -6.59
N VAL A 90 1.89 17.79 -6.55
CA VAL A 90 0.47 17.88 -6.18
C VAL A 90 0.27 17.41 -4.75
N LYS A 91 0.00 18.37 -3.86
CA LYS A 91 -0.32 18.11 -2.45
C LYS A 91 -1.81 18.25 -2.26
N VAL A 92 -2.52 17.15 -2.27
CA VAL A 92 -3.96 17.06 -2.00
C VAL A 92 -4.24 16.06 -0.90
N PRO A 93 -5.35 16.20 -0.19
CA PRO A 93 -5.81 15.21 0.76
C PRO A 93 -5.79 13.80 0.18
N VAL A 94 -5.17 12.86 0.89
CA VAL A 94 -5.10 11.46 0.50
C VAL A 94 -5.83 10.60 1.52
N MET A 95 -6.62 9.67 1.03
CA MET A 95 -7.16 8.57 1.83
C MET A 95 -6.61 7.25 1.28
N CYS A 96 -6.37 6.27 2.15
CA CYS A 96 -6.03 4.92 1.70
C CYS A 96 -6.95 3.88 2.31
N SER A 97 -7.18 2.81 1.56
CA SER A 97 -7.94 1.64 2.00
C SER A 97 -7.36 0.38 1.39
N LEU A 98 -7.60 -0.76 2.05
CA LEU A 98 -7.03 -2.05 1.68
C LEU A 98 -5.49 -2.02 1.68
N ALA A 99 -4.91 -1.27 2.61
CA ALA A 99 -3.47 -1.09 2.80
C ALA A 99 -3.03 -1.52 4.20
N SER A 100 -1.74 -1.67 4.43
CA SER A 100 -1.17 -1.91 5.75
C SER A 100 -0.26 -0.76 6.18
N SER A 101 -0.05 -0.61 7.50
CA SER A 101 0.91 0.36 8.05
C SER A 101 2.34 0.03 7.64
N ASN A 102 2.63 -1.26 7.49
CA ASN A 102 3.92 -1.73 7.03
C ASN A 102 3.98 -1.76 5.52
N VAL A 103 4.95 -1.08 4.98
CA VAL A 103 5.18 -0.96 3.54
C VAL A 103 6.63 -1.29 3.21
N VAL A 104 6.84 -1.65 1.96
CA VAL A 104 8.15 -1.73 1.33
C VAL A 104 8.19 -0.64 0.28
N ILE A 105 9.15 0.27 0.39
CA ILE A 105 9.34 1.33 -0.60
C ILE A 105 9.82 0.67 -1.90
N LEU A 106 9.17 0.99 -3.00
CA LEU A 106 9.49 0.36 -4.29
C LEU A 106 10.86 0.81 -4.79
N PRO A 107 11.60 -0.09 -5.44
CA PRO A 107 12.88 0.27 -6.04
C PRO A 107 12.68 1.30 -7.15
N LYS A 108 13.57 2.29 -7.20
CA LYS A 108 13.55 3.33 -8.25
C LYS A 108 14.15 2.84 -9.57
N ASP A 109 14.95 1.78 -9.52
CA ASP A 109 15.71 1.30 -10.67
C ASP A 109 15.12 -0.01 -11.22
N THR A 110 14.92 -0.05 -12.53
CA THR A 110 14.41 -1.23 -13.24
C THR A 110 15.44 -2.35 -13.37
N VAL A 111 16.69 -2.10 -12.97
CA VAL A 111 17.83 -3.04 -13.12
C VAL A 111 18.01 -3.94 -11.90
N GLU A 112 17.34 -3.66 -10.78
CA GLU A 112 17.42 -4.51 -9.59
C GLU A 112 16.84 -5.90 -9.86
N ASN A 113 17.62 -6.92 -9.52
CA ASN A 113 17.14 -8.29 -9.54
C ASN A 113 16.20 -8.51 -8.34
N LEU A 114 14.90 -8.37 -8.57
CA LEU A 114 13.87 -8.51 -7.54
C LEU A 114 13.86 -9.90 -6.87
N ASP A 115 14.39 -10.93 -7.52
CA ASP A 115 14.48 -12.28 -6.93
C ASP A 115 15.45 -12.34 -5.74
N CYS A 116 16.45 -11.45 -5.72
CA CYS A 116 17.44 -11.34 -4.65
C CYS A 116 17.22 -10.13 -3.75
N TRP A 117 16.21 -9.33 -4.02
CA TRP A 117 15.95 -8.12 -3.29
C TRP A 117 15.35 -8.41 -1.90
N MET A 118 16.00 -7.91 -0.88
CA MET A 118 15.59 -8.07 0.52
C MET A 118 15.27 -6.69 1.13
N PRO A 119 14.10 -6.13 0.82
CA PRO A 119 13.74 -4.80 1.30
C PRO A 119 13.58 -4.75 2.81
N GLU A 120 13.69 -3.54 3.35
CA GLU A 120 13.33 -3.28 4.73
C GLU A 120 11.84 -2.94 4.85
N SER A 121 11.24 -3.35 5.97
CA SER A 121 9.88 -2.94 6.31
C SER A 121 9.91 -1.57 6.96
N VAL A 122 9.11 -0.66 6.43
CA VAL A 122 8.88 0.67 7.00
C VAL A 122 7.46 0.71 7.56
N ASP A 123 7.29 1.05 8.84
CA ASP A 123 5.98 1.36 9.39
C ASP A 123 5.72 2.85 9.29
N ILE A 124 4.62 3.23 8.66
CA ILE A 124 4.30 4.63 8.39
C ILE A 124 4.05 5.45 9.65
N PHE A 125 3.70 4.81 10.76
CA PHE A 125 3.43 5.47 12.05
C PHE A 125 4.67 5.43 12.97
N GLU A 126 5.28 4.25 13.12
CA GLU A 126 6.41 4.05 14.04
C GLU A 126 7.71 4.66 13.51
N ASP A 127 7.98 4.52 12.22
CA ASP A 127 9.19 5.05 11.59
C ASP A 127 9.02 6.54 11.22
N HIS A 128 7.92 7.19 11.69
CA HIS A 128 7.65 8.62 11.55
C HIS A 128 7.76 9.11 10.10
N LEU A 129 7.22 8.34 9.16
CA LEU A 129 7.06 8.83 7.81
C LEU A 129 6.12 10.05 7.85
N ASP A 130 6.68 11.23 7.61
CA ASP A 130 5.88 12.45 7.51
C ASP A 130 5.07 12.41 6.21
N ILE A 131 3.77 12.16 6.33
CA ILE A 131 2.81 12.11 5.22
C ILE A 131 1.70 13.11 5.52
N PRO A 132 1.98 14.42 5.39
CA PRO A 132 1.02 15.45 5.78
C PRO A 132 -0.27 15.41 4.93
N GLU A 133 -0.23 14.81 3.75
CA GLU A 133 -1.38 14.66 2.87
C GLU A 133 -2.33 13.53 3.30
N LEU A 134 -1.89 12.58 4.13
CA LEU A 134 -2.73 11.48 4.61
C LEU A 134 -3.70 11.99 5.67
N GLU A 135 -4.95 12.18 5.28
CA GLU A 135 -6.01 12.65 6.17
C GLU A 135 -6.75 11.52 6.87
N SER A 136 -6.92 10.38 6.20
CA SER A 136 -7.72 9.27 6.70
C SER A 136 -7.42 7.97 5.96
N GLY A 137 -7.86 6.85 6.51
CA GLY A 137 -7.77 5.56 5.83
C GLY A 137 -8.17 4.37 6.70
N PHE A 138 -8.35 3.24 6.04
CA PHE A 138 -8.45 1.93 6.68
C PHE A 138 -7.12 1.21 6.47
N ILE A 139 -6.28 1.25 7.50
CA ILE A 139 -4.91 0.75 7.48
C ILE A 139 -4.81 -0.43 8.45
N ASN A 140 -4.47 -1.59 7.92
CA ASN A 140 -4.28 -2.79 8.71
C ASN A 140 -2.92 -2.77 9.41
N GLN A 141 -2.89 -3.24 10.64
CA GLN A 141 -1.66 -3.50 11.38
C GLN A 141 -1.52 -4.99 11.63
N TYR A 142 -0.29 -5.51 11.52
CA TYR A 142 0.01 -6.91 11.75
C TYR A 142 0.83 -7.05 13.04
N ASP A 143 0.31 -7.82 13.99
CA ASP A 143 0.98 -8.11 15.26
C ASP A 143 1.83 -9.39 15.12
N ILE A 144 3.03 -9.26 14.56
CA ILE A 144 3.97 -10.37 14.41
C ILE A 144 4.54 -10.76 15.78
N GLU A 145 4.90 -9.78 16.60
CA GLU A 145 5.46 -9.99 17.94
C GLU A 145 4.50 -10.79 18.84
N GLY A 146 3.22 -10.41 18.88
CA GLY A 146 2.20 -11.13 19.63
C GLY A 146 1.99 -12.55 19.12
N ASN A 147 2.00 -12.77 17.80
CA ASN A 147 1.89 -14.10 17.23
C ASN A 147 3.08 -15.00 17.60
N ILE A 148 4.31 -14.49 17.55
CA ILE A 148 5.51 -15.24 17.94
C ILE A 148 5.49 -15.54 19.45
N SER A 149 5.14 -14.56 20.28
CA SER A 149 5.00 -14.73 21.73
C SER A 149 3.97 -15.79 22.07
N MET A 150 2.86 -15.83 21.33
CA MET A 150 1.83 -16.86 21.47
C MET A 150 2.38 -18.25 21.12
N ILE A 151 3.12 -18.38 20.02
CA ILE A 151 3.77 -19.65 19.65
C ILE A 151 4.71 -20.12 20.76
N GLN A 152 5.52 -19.23 21.31
CA GLN A 152 6.44 -19.57 22.41
C GLN A 152 5.70 -19.99 23.69
N ALA A 153 4.58 -19.34 24.02
CA ALA A 153 3.77 -19.69 25.17
C ALA A 153 3.15 -21.08 25.03
N PHE A 154 2.61 -21.43 23.85
CA PHE A 154 2.03 -22.75 23.60
C PHE A 154 3.08 -23.84 23.37
N TYR A 155 4.21 -23.49 22.81
CA TYR A 155 5.30 -24.41 22.43
C TYR A 155 6.65 -23.93 22.96
N PRO A 156 6.87 -23.96 24.29
CA PRO A 156 8.07 -23.35 24.91
C PRO A 156 9.39 -24.02 24.54
N LYS A 157 9.36 -25.17 23.86
CA LYS A 157 10.54 -25.86 23.35
C LYS A 157 10.87 -25.54 21.90
N THR A 158 10.05 -24.70 21.24
CA THR A 158 10.27 -24.29 19.85
C THR A 158 11.53 -23.46 19.73
N LYS A 159 12.45 -23.89 18.87
CA LYS A 159 13.71 -23.18 18.60
C LYS A 159 13.74 -22.56 17.18
N HIS A 160 12.87 -23.03 16.32
CA HIS A 160 12.83 -22.61 14.91
C HIS A 160 11.40 -22.38 14.48
N ILE A 161 11.16 -21.26 13.80
CA ILE A 161 9.87 -20.93 13.17
C ILE A 161 10.16 -20.72 11.70
N ALA A 162 9.39 -21.36 10.83
CA ALA A 162 9.42 -21.14 9.39
C ALA A 162 8.26 -20.23 9.00
N PHE A 163 8.55 -19.14 8.30
CA PHE A 163 7.56 -18.29 7.67
C PHE A 163 7.50 -18.58 6.18
N ILE A 164 6.33 -18.89 5.67
CA ILE A 164 6.09 -19.21 4.26
C ILE A 164 5.15 -18.15 3.69
N SER A 165 5.55 -17.51 2.62
CA SER A 165 4.73 -16.53 1.88
C SER A 165 4.91 -16.71 0.37
N ASP A 166 4.03 -16.09 -0.40
CA ASP A 166 4.18 -15.99 -1.84
C ASP A 166 5.11 -14.83 -2.24
N ASN A 167 5.31 -14.66 -3.55
CA ASN A 167 6.10 -13.58 -4.13
C ASN A 167 5.21 -12.45 -4.70
N THR A 168 4.10 -12.15 -4.02
CA THR A 168 3.31 -10.95 -4.25
C THR A 168 3.91 -9.77 -3.47
N TYR A 169 3.46 -8.55 -3.75
CA TYR A 169 3.87 -7.38 -2.95
C TYR A 169 3.53 -7.59 -1.47
N GLY A 170 2.33 -8.08 -1.17
CA GLY A 170 1.91 -8.39 0.21
C GLY A 170 2.82 -9.44 0.87
N GLY A 171 3.17 -10.51 0.15
CA GLY A 171 4.09 -11.54 0.63
C GLY A 171 5.47 -11.00 0.94
N VAL A 172 6.04 -10.19 0.05
CA VAL A 172 7.35 -9.54 0.23
C VAL A 172 7.33 -8.56 1.41
N THR A 173 6.28 -7.75 1.54
CA THR A 173 6.09 -6.82 2.66
C THR A 173 6.02 -7.58 3.98
N MET A 174 5.26 -8.68 4.02
CA MET A 174 5.16 -9.53 5.21
C MET A 174 6.50 -10.19 5.57
N GLN A 175 7.26 -10.67 4.58
CA GLN A 175 8.62 -11.19 4.82
C GLN A 175 9.53 -10.12 5.43
N ALA A 176 9.48 -8.90 4.91
CA ALA A 176 10.27 -7.79 5.43
C ALA A 176 9.90 -7.46 6.88
N LEU A 177 8.59 -7.42 7.19
CA LEU A 177 8.09 -7.20 8.54
C LEU A 177 8.53 -8.30 9.50
N VAL A 178 8.33 -9.58 9.13
CA VAL A 178 8.76 -10.71 9.96
C VAL A 178 10.26 -10.66 10.24
N ARG A 179 11.10 -10.35 9.23
CA ARG A 179 12.55 -10.18 9.46
C ARG A 179 12.88 -9.03 10.42
N LYS A 180 12.12 -7.92 10.35
CA LYS A 180 12.29 -6.77 11.28
C LYS A 180 11.96 -7.21 12.72
N GLU A 181 10.80 -7.81 12.90
CA GLU A 181 10.28 -8.21 14.20
C GLU A 181 11.09 -9.36 14.85
N MET A 182 11.54 -10.33 14.06
CA MET A 182 12.35 -11.44 14.56
C MET A 182 13.68 -11.01 15.19
N LYS A 183 14.18 -9.81 14.88
CA LYS A 183 15.37 -9.25 15.54
C LYS A 183 15.16 -8.99 17.04
N LYS A 184 13.91 -8.90 17.50
CA LYS A 184 13.54 -8.68 18.91
C LYS A 184 13.60 -9.98 19.73
N PHE A 185 13.65 -11.13 19.08
CA PHE A 185 13.66 -12.44 19.73
C PHE A 185 15.05 -13.06 19.67
N PRO A 186 15.50 -13.74 20.76
CA PRO A 186 16.82 -14.36 20.85
C PRO A 186 16.98 -15.60 19.97
#